data_480cd886fea9146a5c46f4de34e3bf92
#
_entry.id   480cd886fea9146a5c46f4de34e3bf92
#
_cell.length_a   1.000
_cell.length_b   1.000
_cell.length_c   1.000
_cell.angle_alpha   90.00
_cell.angle_beta   90.00
_cell.angle_gamma   90.00
#
_symmetry.space_group_name_H-M   'P 1'
#
loop_
_entity.id
_entity.type
_entity.pdbx_description
1 polymer ?
#
loop_
_entity_poly.entity_id
_entity_poly.type
_entity_poly.pdbx_seq_one_letter_code
_entity_poly.pdbx_strand_id
1 'polypeptide(L)'
;MLIFDRLTRSNISIAPTNKIVRIFVCGPTIYDNCHIGHARIFVLVDLISRLLQSRNYIPHVIVNITDIDPKLYENNIDSDFIFRNLIDDLNRLDIGNLNYARATDYVQEAKYLIGELVKRKLAYSANGNVYLDISKFKSYGALSHLSKKELWNQRYDIDINKRNVTDIFLWNTSDNYGTQYHDKNFGNGTPWWHTQDIAVAMFHFNGNYDIHIGGLDLCFPHHEVLRTILMALSHKNNPVKCWMHIGILDIESTKMSKSTGNAIYVRDLLKKFDANTLKLYFYSLDYKRIINFKISELIKFEGINTMIRNIVSTSDHENKNYDTRNHNVADSKELEANTYTLKRFNNYIDNDLDTPNALALFLQTVVDPNKMNEARKMMKIFGLEY
;
A
#
# COMPACT_ATOMS: atom_id res chain seq x y z
N MET A 1 3.31 -12.89 12.41
CA MET A 1 3.34 -12.66 10.95
C MET A 1 4.74 -12.19 10.56
N LEU A 2 5.35 -12.82 9.58
CA LEU A 2 6.59 -12.38 8.96
C LEU A 2 6.26 -11.57 7.70
N ILE A 3 7.02 -10.53 7.40
CA ILE A 3 6.92 -9.74 6.16
C ILE A 3 8.34 -9.46 5.67
N PHE A 4 8.55 -9.54 4.37
CA PHE A 4 9.82 -9.21 3.76
C PHE A 4 10.09 -7.71 3.86
N ASP A 5 11.15 -7.37 4.57
CA ASP A 5 11.63 -6.00 4.68
C ASP A 5 12.67 -5.69 3.59
N ARG A 6 12.40 -4.68 2.80
CA ARG A 6 13.28 -4.25 1.71
C ARG A 6 14.64 -3.76 2.22
N LEU A 7 14.67 -3.09 3.37
CA LEU A 7 15.90 -2.51 3.92
C LEU A 7 16.90 -3.60 4.33
N THR A 8 16.43 -4.62 5.04
CA THR A 8 17.27 -5.72 5.53
C THR A 8 17.37 -6.90 4.56
N ARG A 9 16.53 -6.95 3.52
CA ARG A 9 16.37 -8.09 2.59
C ARG A 9 16.06 -9.40 3.29
N SER A 10 15.32 -9.35 4.39
CA SER A 10 14.95 -10.51 5.18
C SER A 10 13.51 -10.40 5.67
N ASN A 11 12.92 -11.53 6.01
CA ASN A 11 11.63 -11.57 6.66
C ASN A 11 11.77 -11.12 8.12
N ILE A 12 10.99 -10.13 8.51
CA ILE A 12 10.95 -9.62 9.88
C ILE A 12 9.61 -9.90 10.55
N SER A 13 9.61 -10.05 11.87
CA SER A 13 8.39 -10.27 12.62
C SER A 13 7.66 -8.96 12.91
N ILE A 14 6.39 -8.90 12.54
CA ILE A 14 5.48 -7.84 12.94
C ILE A 14 4.71 -8.32 14.17
N ALA A 15 5.21 -7.96 15.35
CA ALA A 15 4.64 -8.27 16.65
C ALA A 15 4.72 -7.03 17.55
N PRO A 16 3.71 -6.16 17.54
CA PRO A 16 3.69 -4.95 18.37
C PRO A 16 3.40 -5.33 19.83
N THR A 17 3.96 -4.56 20.76
CA THR A 17 3.77 -4.79 22.21
C THR A 17 2.40 -4.35 22.73
N ASN A 18 1.74 -3.42 22.05
CA ASN A 18 0.49 -2.78 22.49
C ASN A 18 -0.74 -3.14 21.65
N LYS A 19 -0.69 -4.24 20.90
CA LYS A 19 -1.74 -4.70 19.97
C LYS A 19 -2.07 -3.78 18.80
N ILE A 20 -1.57 -2.55 18.74
CA ILE A 20 -1.78 -1.62 17.62
C ILE A 20 -0.65 -1.80 16.63
N VAL A 21 -0.98 -2.10 15.37
CA VAL A 21 -0.04 -2.14 14.25
C VAL A 21 -0.24 -0.88 13.42
N ARG A 22 0.76 -0.01 13.40
CA ARG A 22 0.75 1.25 12.65
C ARG A 22 1.25 1.04 11.26
N ILE A 23 0.41 1.34 10.28
CA ILE A 23 0.67 1.10 8.86
C ILE A 23 0.54 2.42 8.11
N PHE A 24 1.60 2.83 7.44
CA PHE A 24 1.58 3.94 6.50
C PHE A 24 1.54 3.39 5.08
N VAL A 25 0.58 3.86 4.30
CA VAL A 25 0.44 3.50 2.88
C VAL A 25 0.70 4.74 2.05
N CYS A 26 1.73 4.68 1.20
CA CYS A 26 1.95 5.70 0.19
C CYS A 26 0.84 5.58 -0.87
N GLY A 27 -0.15 6.46 -0.76
CA GLY A 27 -1.35 6.46 -1.60
C GLY A 27 -1.12 7.17 -2.94
N PRO A 28 -2.17 7.29 -3.76
CA PRO A 28 -2.05 7.88 -5.08
C PRO A 28 -1.98 9.41 -5.04
N THR A 29 -1.34 9.99 -6.05
CA THR A 29 -1.61 11.38 -6.45
C THR A 29 -2.95 11.40 -7.20
N ILE A 30 -3.90 12.18 -6.69
CA ILE A 30 -5.29 12.20 -7.17
C ILE A 30 -5.50 13.10 -8.39
N TYR A 31 -4.62 12.99 -9.37
CA TYR A 31 -4.83 13.62 -10.67
C TYR A 31 -5.59 12.74 -11.67
N ASP A 32 -5.94 11.50 -11.28
CA ASP A 32 -6.68 10.55 -12.09
C ASP A 32 -7.27 9.40 -11.24
N ASN A 33 -8.21 8.64 -11.81
CA ASN A 33 -8.89 7.53 -11.16
C ASN A 33 -7.95 6.39 -10.73
N CYS A 34 -8.45 5.56 -9.82
CA CYS A 34 -7.76 4.38 -9.32
C CYS A 34 -7.53 3.37 -10.46
N HIS A 35 -6.28 3.06 -10.76
CA HIS A 35 -5.94 2.01 -11.71
C HIS A 35 -5.65 0.68 -10.99
N ILE A 36 -5.62 -0.42 -11.75
CA ILE A 36 -5.44 -1.78 -11.23
C ILE A 36 -4.15 -1.95 -10.40
N GLY A 37 -3.10 -1.17 -10.66
CA GLY A 37 -1.87 -1.17 -9.84
C GLY A 37 -2.12 -0.65 -8.42
N HIS A 38 -2.92 0.40 -8.25
CA HIS A 38 -3.36 0.88 -6.94
C HIS A 38 -4.25 -0.15 -6.24
N ALA A 39 -5.20 -0.76 -6.97
CA ALA A 39 -6.06 -1.80 -6.41
C ALA A 39 -5.25 -2.96 -5.81
N ARG A 40 -4.18 -3.39 -6.47
CA ARG A 40 -3.28 -4.43 -5.96
C ARG A 40 -2.70 -4.07 -4.59
N ILE A 41 -2.28 -2.82 -4.41
CA ILE A 41 -1.75 -2.33 -3.12
C ILE A 41 -2.86 -2.38 -2.06
N PHE A 42 -4.04 -1.82 -2.35
CA PHE A 42 -5.14 -1.74 -1.39
C PHE A 42 -5.73 -3.10 -1.03
N VAL A 43 -5.82 -4.06 -1.97
CA VAL A 43 -6.23 -5.44 -1.69
C VAL A 43 -5.25 -6.12 -0.71
N LEU A 44 -3.95 -5.90 -0.83
CA LEU A 44 -2.97 -6.44 0.11
C LEU A 44 -3.01 -5.73 1.46
N VAL A 45 -3.24 -4.42 1.50
CA VAL A 45 -3.44 -3.66 2.76
C VAL A 45 -4.67 -4.17 3.51
N ASP A 46 -5.77 -4.44 2.80
CA ASP A 46 -6.98 -5.02 3.37
C ASP A 46 -6.73 -6.44 3.92
N LEU A 47 -6.05 -7.30 3.15
CA LEU A 47 -5.64 -8.63 3.61
C LEU A 47 -4.82 -8.56 4.90
N ILE A 48 -3.80 -7.69 4.97
CA ILE A 48 -2.98 -7.49 6.18
C ILE A 48 -3.87 -7.03 7.34
N SER A 49 -4.79 -6.11 7.10
CA SER A 49 -5.68 -5.57 8.12
C SER A 49 -6.62 -6.66 8.67
N ARG A 50 -7.28 -7.43 7.80
CA ARG A 50 -8.14 -8.57 8.18
C ARG A 50 -7.36 -9.65 8.92
N LEU A 51 -6.15 -9.95 8.48
CA LEU A 51 -5.27 -10.91 9.14
C LEU A 51 -4.89 -10.46 10.56
N LEU A 52 -4.51 -9.20 10.73
CA LEU A 52 -4.21 -8.61 12.03
C LEU A 52 -5.42 -8.64 12.96
N GLN A 53 -6.60 -8.25 12.47
CA GLN A 53 -7.85 -8.28 13.22
C GLN A 53 -8.21 -9.71 13.67
N SER A 54 -8.04 -10.72 12.80
CA SER A 54 -8.29 -12.13 13.12
C SER A 54 -7.41 -12.65 14.27
N ARG A 55 -6.33 -11.92 14.60
CA ARG A 55 -5.37 -12.21 15.68
C ARG A 55 -5.46 -11.25 16.85
N ASN A 56 -6.56 -10.52 16.95
CA ASN A 56 -6.81 -9.52 17.99
C ASN A 56 -5.79 -8.38 18.02
N TYR A 57 -5.17 -8.05 16.87
CA TYR A 57 -4.45 -6.80 16.68
C TYR A 57 -5.37 -5.73 16.09
N ILE A 58 -5.03 -4.48 16.32
CA ILE A 58 -5.76 -3.31 15.81
C ILE A 58 -4.90 -2.68 14.72
N PRO A 59 -5.21 -2.86 13.44
CA PRO A 59 -4.53 -2.16 12.36
C PRO A 59 -4.92 -0.68 12.40
N HIS A 60 -3.93 0.21 12.52
CA HIS A 60 -4.11 1.65 12.36
C HIS A 60 -3.46 2.05 11.04
N VAL A 61 -4.28 2.11 9.99
CA VAL A 61 -3.83 2.36 8.62
C VAL A 61 -4.06 3.81 8.27
N ILE A 62 -2.98 4.52 7.89
CA ILE A 62 -3.02 5.86 7.31
C ILE A 62 -2.60 5.77 5.85
N VAL A 63 -3.46 6.25 4.96
CA VAL A 63 -3.19 6.36 3.52
C VAL A 63 -2.93 7.83 3.20
N ASN A 64 -1.72 8.16 2.78
CA ASN A 64 -1.45 9.50 2.27
C ASN A 64 -2.13 9.71 0.92
N ILE A 65 -2.76 10.84 0.74
CA ILE A 65 -3.37 11.27 -0.52
C ILE A 65 -2.66 12.55 -0.99
N THR A 66 -1.91 12.44 -2.07
CA THR A 66 -1.19 13.58 -2.65
C THR A 66 -2.17 14.40 -3.49
N ASP A 67 -2.61 15.54 -2.94
CA ASP A 67 -3.51 16.50 -3.56
C ASP A 67 -2.84 17.88 -3.80
N ILE A 68 -1.53 17.94 -3.64
CA ILE A 68 -0.67 19.07 -4.03
C ILE A 68 0.34 18.54 -5.04
N ASP A 69 0.08 18.73 -6.32
CA ASP A 69 0.95 18.29 -7.43
C ASP A 69 0.72 19.23 -8.64
N PRO A 70 1.77 19.63 -9.38
CA PRO A 70 1.63 20.50 -10.56
C PRO A 70 0.61 20.00 -11.55
N LYS A 71 0.54 18.69 -11.77
CA LYS A 71 -0.39 18.08 -12.75
C LYS A 71 -1.86 18.31 -12.44
N LEU A 72 -2.21 18.51 -11.17
CA LEU A 72 -3.58 18.86 -10.78
C LEU A 72 -3.98 20.22 -11.35
N TYR A 73 -3.08 21.19 -11.28
CA TYR A 73 -3.33 22.56 -11.71
C TYR A 73 -3.16 22.73 -13.22
N GLU A 74 -2.10 22.15 -13.78
CA GLU A 74 -1.84 22.19 -15.24
C GLU A 74 -2.99 21.60 -16.06
N ASN A 75 -3.66 20.58 -15.52
CA ASN A 75 -4.78 19.89 -16.19
C ASN A 75 -6.14 20.30 -15.66
N ASN A 76 -6.22 21.30 -14.76
CA ASN A 76 -7.46 21.78 -14.13
C ASN A 76 -8.32 20.64 -13.55
N ILE A 77 -7.70 19.74 -12.76
CA ILE A 77 -8.33 18.54 -12.23
C ILE A 77 -9.06 18.86 -10.92
N ASP A 78 -10.33 18.46 -10.83
CA ASP A 78 -11.08 18.45 -9.57
C ASP A 78 -10.58 17.27 -8.69
N SER A 79 -9.64 17.58 -7.79
CA SER A 79 -9.06 16.59 -6.88
C SER A 79 -10.10 15.97 -5.95
N ASP A 80 -11.14 16.73 -5.54
CA ASP A 80 -12.20 16.20 -4.68
C ASP A 80 -13.08 15.20 -5.44
N PHE A 81 -13.32 15.44 -6.72
CA PHE A 81 -14.03 14.46 -7.56
C PHE A 81 -13.23 13.16 -7.72
N ILE A 82 -11.93 13.25 -7.99
CA ILE A 82 -11.07 12.07 -8.10
C ILE A 82 -10.94 11.34 -6.76
N PHE A 83 -10.85 12.07 -5.64
CA PHE A 83 -10.82 11.45 -4.32
C PHE A 83 -12.12 10.69 -4.01
N ARG A 84 -13.30 11.27 -4.29
CA ARG A 84 -14.58 10.56 -4.15
C ARG A 84 -14.62 9.29 -5.01
N ASN A 85 -14.10 9.36 -6.23
CA ASN A 85 -14.00 8.22 -7.12
C ASN A 85 -13.10 7.11 -6.56
N LEU A 86 -11.98 7.47 -5.93
CA LEU A 86 -11.10 6.49 -5.25
C LEU A 86 -11.84 5.78 -4.13
N ILE A 87 -12.56 6.52 -3.29
CA ILE A 87 -13.33 5.93 -2.18
C ILE A 87 -14.42 4.99 -2.71
N ASP A 88 -15.15 5.39 -3.76
CA ASP A 88 -16.17 4.54 -4.39
C ASP A 88 -15.55 3.23 -4.96
N ASP A 89 -14.43 3.35 -5.68
CA ASP A 89 -13.74 2.19 -6.25
C ASP A 89 -13.28 1.21 -5.15
N LEU A 90 -12.76 1.72 -4.00
CA LEU A 90 -12.33 0.89 -2.88
C LEU A 90 -13.52 0.27 -2.14
N ASN A 91 -14.61 1.00 -1.94
CA ASN A 91 -15.85 0.46 -1.35
C ASN A 91 -16.42 -0.68 -2.22
N ARG A 92 -16.42 -0.51 -3.55
CA ARG A 92 -16.87 -1.56 -4.48
C ARG A 92 -15.95 -2.77 -4.51
N LEU A 93 -14.69 -2.62 -4.10
CA LEU A 93 -13.76 -3.72 -3.84
C LEU A 93 -13.93 -4.33 -2.44
N ASP A 94 -14.88 -3.88 -1.64
CA ASP A 94 -15.03 -4.27 -0.22
C ASP A 94 -13.71 -4.08 0.56
N ILE A 95 -13.09 -2.91 0.38
CA ILE A 95 -11.89 -2.49 1.10
C ILE A 95 -12.28 -1.35 2.03
N GLY A 96 -12.24 -1.61 3.32
CA GLY A 96 -12.59 -0.65 4.36
C GLY A 96 -11.46 -0.42 5.37
N ASN A 97 -11.82 0.25 6.48
CA ASN A 97 -10.93 0.49 7.63
C ASN A 97 -9.63 1.25 7.27
N LEU A 98 -9.69 2.15 6.29
CA LEU A 98 -8.60 3.03 5.88
C LEU A 98 -8.87 4.45 6.39
N ASN A 99 -7.84 5.11 6.94
CA ASN A 99 -7.89 6.53 7.26
C ASN A 99 -7.09 7.29 6.20
N TYR A 100 -7.73 8.24 5.55
CA TYR A 100 -7.11 9.02 4.49
C TYR A 100 -6.59 10.34 5.04
N ALA A 101 -5.36 10.69 4.69
CA ALA A 101 -4.70 11.93 5.07
C ALA A 101 -4.34 12.70 3.79
N ARG A 102 -5.02 13.81 3.54
CA ARG A 102 -4.77 14.66 2.36
C ARG A 102 -3.59 15.59 2.64
N ALA A 103 -2.65 15.69 1.74
CA ALA A 103 -1.43 16.49 1.91
C ALA A 103 -1.72 17.97 2.20
N THR A 104 -2.82 18.51 1.65
CA THR A 104 -3.28 19.89 1.90
C THR A 104 -3.55 20.16 3.38
N ASP A 105 -4.00 19.17 4.14
CA ASP A 105 -4.30 19.31 5.58
C ASP A 105 -3.04 19.40 6.44
N TYR A 106 -1.87 18.99 5.91
CA TYR A 106 -0.60 18.87 6.65
C TYR A 106 0.49 19.85 6.18
N VAL A 107 0.12 20.91 5.48
CA VAL A 107 1.08 21.91 4.97
C VAL A 107 1.82 22.63 6.10
N GLN A 108 1.16 22.88 7.23
CA GLN A 108 1.81 23.54 8.37
C GLN A 108 2.85 22.64 9.02
N GLU A 109 2.55 21.35 9.16
CA GLU A 109 3.48 20.33 9.60
C GLU A 109 4.69 20.23 8.66
N ALA A 110 4.43 20.22 7.34
CA ALA A 110 5.49 20.20 6.33
C ALA A 110 6.43 21.40 6.48
N LYS A 111 5.89 22.63 6.62
CA LYS A 111 6.69 23.85 6.87
C LYS A 111 7.53 23.74 8.13
N TYR A 112 6.93 23.27 9.23
CA TYR A 112 7.64 23.06 10.48
C TYR A 112 8.82 22.10 10.32
N LEU A 113 8.60 20.95 9.67
CA LEU A 113 9.63 19.93 9.46
C LEU A 113 10.76 20.41 8.55
N ILE A 114 10.44 21.17 7.49
CA ILE A 114 11.43 21.81 6.63
C ILE A 114 12.29 22.77 7.46
N GLY A 115 11.65 23.61 8.29
CA GLY A 115 12.36 24.54 9.18
C GLY A 115 13.32 23.84 10.14
N GLU A 116 12.90 22.71 10.72
CA GLU A 116 13.77 21.90 11.59
C GLU A 116 14.97 21.30 10.82
N LEU A 117 14.77 20.84 9.59
CA LEU A 117 15.88 20.35 8.77
C LEU A 117 16.89 21.46 8.42
N VAL A 118 16.40 22.66 8.09
CA VAL A 118 17.27 23.83 7.82
C VAL A 118 18.03 24.23 9.08
N LYS A 119 17.36 24.34 10.23
CA LYS A 119 17.98 24.65 11.53
C LYS A 119 19.09 23.66 11.91
N ARG A 120 18.89 22.38 11.61
CA ARG A 120 19.90 21.32 11.83
C ARG A 120 20.98 21.28 10.76
N LYS A 121 20.98 22.18 9.78
CA LYS A 121 21.92 22.22 8.64
C LYS A 121 21.91 20.95 7.79
N LEU A 122 20.77 20.24 7.76
CA LEU A 122 20.51 19.07 6.92
C LEU A 122 19.84 19.47 5.60
N ALA A 123 19.29 20.67 5.55
CA ALA A 123 18.72 21.29 4.37
C ALA A 123 19.24 22.73 4.23
N TYR A 124 19.08 23.30 3.05
CA TYR A 124 19.47 24.68 2.76
C TYR A 124 18.47 25.34 1.82
N SER A 125 18.38 26.67 1.91
CA SER A 125 17.59 27.48 0.98
C SER A 125 18.48 28.08 -0.10
N ALA A 126 17.96 28.11 -1.34
CA ALA A 126 18.56 28.84 -2.45
C ALA A 126 17.45 29.33 -3.41
N ASN A 127 17.43 30.64 -3.67
CA ASN A 127 16.43 31.31 -4.52
C ASN A 127 14.97 30.97 -4.16
N GLY A 128 14.65 30.93 -2.85
CA GLY A 128 13.32 30.61 -2.34
C GLY A 128 13.03 29.12 -2.22
N ASN A 129 13.66 28.27 -3.03
CA ASN A 129 13.56 26.83 -2.91
C ASN A 129 14.31 26.31 -1.67
N VAL A 130 13.86 25.17 -1.12
CA VAL A 130 14.58 24.47 -0.05
C VAL A 130 14.92 23.05 -0.49
N TYR A 131 16.16 22.66 -0.26
CA TYR A 131 16.70 21.35 -0.64
C TYR A 131 17.26 20.60 0.54
N LEU A 132 17.02 19.29 0.57
CA LEU A 132 17.72 18.35 1.45
C LEU A 132 19.16 18.17 0.93
N ASP A 133 20.16 18.41 1.78
CA ASP A 133 21.58 18.19 1.45
C ASP A 133 21.91 16.70 1.61
N ILE A 134 21.85 15.95 0.52
CA ILE A 134 22.07 14.49 0.52
C ILE A 134 23.49 14.13 0.98
N SER A 135 24.47 15.03 0.84
CA SER A 135 25.85 14.81 1.29
C SER A 135 25.96 14.59 2.82
N LYS A 136 24.97 15.05 3.59
CA LYS A 136 24.90 14.89 5.05
C LYS A 136 24.48 13.49 5.49
N PHE A 137 23.99 12.65 4.58
CA PHE A 137 23.36 11.37 4.91
C PHE A 137 24.18 10.19 4.37
N LYS A 138 25.03 9.62 5.23
CA LYS A 138 25.92 8.48 4.84
C LYS A 138 25.13 7.22 4.44
N SER A 139 23.93 7.05 4.96
CA SER A 139 23.06 5.88 4.70
C SER A 139 22.06 6.09 3.57
N TYR A 140 22.13 7.20 2.82
CA TYR A 140 21.30 7.40 1.64
C TYR A 140 21.64 6.35 0.57
N GLY A 141 20.64 5.68 0.03
CA GLY A 141 20.78 4.53 -0.86
C GLY A 141 20.67 3.16 -0.16
N ALA A 142 20.55 3.13 1.18
CA ALA A 142 20.50 1.85 1.91
C ALA A 142 19.20 1.08 1.67
N LEU A 143 18.04 1.74 1.55
CA LEU A 143 16.75 1.09 1.28
C LEU A 143 16.66 0.58 -0.16
N SER A 144 17.14 1.38 -1.09
CA SER A 144 17.16 1.05 -2.53
C SER A 144 18.31 0.11 -2.90
N HIS A 145 19.27 -0.10 -2.00
CA HIS A 145 20.51 -0.86 -2.21
C HIS A 145 21.36 -0.33 -3.37
N LEU A 146 21.31 0.97 -3.61
CA LEU A 146 22.11 1.64 -4.61
C LEU A 146 23.45 2.07 -4.05
N SER A 147 24.53 1.74 -4.76
CA SER A 147 25.86 2.27 -4.49
C SER A 147 25.94 3.78 -4.78
N LYS A 148 26.93 4.47 -4.25
CA LYS A 148 27.13 5.90 -4.53
C LYS A 148 27.22 6.21 -6.03
N LYS A 149 27.85 5.34 -6.82
CA LYS A 149 27.96 5.50 -8.27
C LYS A 149 26.59 5.34 -8.96
N GLU A 150 25.78 4.37 -8.52
CA GLU A 150 24.45 4.16 -9.06
C GLU A 150 23.50 5.29 -8.67
N LEU A 151 23.58 5.80 -7.43
CA LEU A 151 22.82 6.98 -7.00
C LEU A 151 23.10 8.18 -7.89
N TRP A 152 24.38 8.43 -8.25
CA TRP A 152 24.76 9.56 -9.10
C TRP A 152 24.14 9.46 -10.52
N ASN A 153 23.90 8.25 -11.00
CA ASN A 153 23.34 7.98 -12.34
C ASN A 153 21.80 7.94 -12.35
N GLN A 154 21.14 8.16 -11.19
CA GLN A 154 19.68 8.18 -11.14
C GLN A 154 19.12 9.49 -11.71
N ARG A 155 17.81 9.47 -12.04
CA ARG A 155 17.08 10.67 -12.42
C ARG A 155 16.75 11.51 -11.18
N TYR A 156 17.16 12.76 -11.20
CA TYR A 156 16.81 13.77 -10.23
C TYR A 156 16.13 14.95 -10.92
N ASP A 157 15.31 15.69 -10.17
CA ASP A 157 14.79 16.97 -10.66
C ASP A 157 15.95 17.93 -10.91
N ILE A 158 16.01 18.51 -12.08
CA ILE A 158 17.10 19.43 -12.47
C ILE A 158 16.76 20.83 -11.92
N ASP A 159 17.70 21.43 -11.19
CA ASP A 159 17.62 22.82 -10.78
C ASP A 159 19.05 23.38 -10.61
N ILE A 160 19.30 24.56 -11.21
CA ILE A 160 20.61 25.22 -11.18
C ILE A 160 21.00 25.69 -9.78
N ASN A 161 20.03 25.86 -8.87
CA ASN A 161 20.24 26.32 -7.50
C ASN A 161 20.67 25.21 -6.54
N LYS A 162 20.64 23.95 -6.97
CA LYS A 162 21.13 22.83 -6.17
C LYS A 162 22.64 22.85 -6.03
N ARG A 163 23.13 22.57 -4.83
CA ARG A 163 24.58 22.40 -4.58
C ARG A 163 25.12 21.12 -5.22
N ASN A 164 24.30 20.05 -5.19
CA ASN A 164 24.59 18.78 -5.82
C ASN A 164 23.34 18.30 -6.59
N VAL A 165 23.56 17.62 -7.71
CA VAL A 165 22.47 17.08 -8.53
C VAL A 165 21.57 16.11 -7.74
N THR A 166 22.13 15.43 -6.74
CA THR A 166 21.43 14.48 -5.87
C THR A 166 20.57 15.11 -4.78
N ASP A 167 20.69 16.43 -4.56
CA ASP A 167 19.91 17.12 -3.54
C ASP A 167 18.43 17.11 -3.91
N ILE A 168 17.56 17.01 -2.92
CA ILE A 168 16.12 16.76 -3.10
C ILE A 168 15.33 18.01 -2.72
N PHE A 169 14.36 18.40 -3.53
CA PHE A 169 13.41 19.44 -3.17
C PHE A 169 12.63 19.07 -1.91
N LEU A 170 12.50 20.04 -1.00
CA LEU A 170 11.60 20.00 0.16
C LEU A 170 10.50 21.03 0.03
N TRP A 171 10.83 22.22 -0.51
CA TRP A 171 9.93 23.33 -0.79
C TRP A 171 10.23 23.88 -2.17
N ASN A 172 9.20 24.10 -2.97
CA ASN A 172 9.34 24.59 -4.33
C ASN A 172 8.51 25.86 -4.52
N THR A 173 9.16 26.90 -5.05
CA THR A 173 8.55 28.22 -5.32
C THR A 173 8.07 28.40 -6.75
N SER A 174 8.08 27.34 -7.57
CA SER A 174 7.58 27.41 -8.95
C SER A 174 6.09 27.81 -9.01
N ASP A 175 5.75 28.70 -9.90
CA ASP A 175 4.37 29.19 -10.09
C ASP A 175 3.42 28.15 -10.71
N ASN A 176 3.92 26.97 -11.09
CA ASN A 176 3.13 25.93 -11.74
C ASN A 176 2.17 25.17 -10.79
N TYR A 177 2.13 25.54 -9.51
CA TYR A 177 1.32 24.84 -8.49
C TYR A 177 -0.04 25.47 -8.18
N GLY A 178 -0.45 26.51 -8.92
CA GLY A 178 -1.74 27.20 -8.76
C GLY A 178 -1.96 27.78 -7.36
N THR A 179 -1.95 26.97 -6.32
CA THR A 179 -2.04 27.39 -4.92
C THR A 179 -0.66 27.40 -4.30
N GLN A 180 -0.19 28.57 -3.91
CA GLN A 180 1.05 28.72 -3.13
C GLN A 180 0.70 29.00 -1.68
N TYR A 181 1.50 28.41 -0.79
CA TYR A 181 1.43 28.65 0.65
C TYR A 181 2.54 29.61 1.05
N HIS A 182 2.22 30.57 1.90
CA HIS A 182 3.23 31.47 2.41
C HIS A 182 3.94 30.89 3.63
N ASP A 183 5.27 30.96 3.65
CA ASP A 183 6.10 30.70 4.83
C ASP A 183 7.02 31.92 5.10
N LYS A 184 7.15 32.30 6.37
CA LYS A 184 7.97 33.47 6.77
C LYS A 184 9.46 33.31 6.48
N ASN A 185 9.98 32.10 6.37
CA ASN A 185 11.39 31.81 6.17
C ASN A 185 11.72 31.48 4.70
N PHE A 186 10.76 30.88 3.98
CA PHE A 186 10.98 30.36 2.62
C PHE A 186 10.24 31.19 1.55
N GLY A 187 9.29 32.05 1.96
CA GLY A 187 8.42 32.77 1.03
C GLY A 187 7.27 31.91 0.50
N ASN A 188 6.75 32.29 -0.67
CA ASN A 188 5.64 31.57 -1.30
C ASN A 188 6.15 30.29 -1.97
N GLY A 189 5.39 29.21 -1.87
CA GLY A 189 5.72 27.94 -2.50
C GLY A 189 4.85 26.79 -2.00
N THR A 190 5.25 25.58 -2.32
CA THR A 190 4.55 24.34 -1.94
C THR A 190 5.53 23.31 -1.37
N PRO A 191 5.11 22.50 -0.38
CA PRO A 191 5.91 21.36 0.06
C PRO A 191 6.01 20.33 -1.07
N TRP A 192 7.25 19.87 -1.35
CA TRP A 192 7.46 18.84 -2.35
C TRP A 192 6.85 17.51 -1.89
N TRP A 193 6.44 16.65 -2.81
CA TRP A 193 5.68 15.43 -2.52
C TRP A 193 6.32 14.49 -1.46
N HIS A 194 7.65 14.43 -1.39
CA HIS A 194 8.34 13.70 -0.31
C HIS A 194 8.03 14.27 1.07
N THR A 195 8.00 15.59 1.17
CA THR A 195 7.76 16.31 2.43
C THR A 195 6.30 16.15 2.89
N GLN A 196 5.37 16.03 1.94
CA GLN A 196 3.95 15.80 2.22
C GLN A 196 3.77 14.47 2.98
N ASP A 197 4.30 13.35 2.47
CA ASP A 197 4.23 12.05 3.13
C ASP A 197 4.87 12.07 4.52
N ILE A 198 6.02 12.75 4.64
CA ILE A 198 6.72 12.86 5.92
C ILE A 198 5.90 13.64 6.93
N ALA A 199 5.23 14.73 6.51
CA ALA A 199 4.37 15.51 7.38
C ALA A 199 3.23 14.67 7.95
N VAL A 200 2.57 13.89 7.11
CA VAL A 200 1.53 12.94 7.51
C VAL A 200 2.08 11.87 8.47
N ALA A 201 3.22 11.25 8.14
CA ALA A 201 3.83 10.20 8.97
C ALA A 201 4.30 10.72 10.33
N MET A 202 4.82 11.95 10.38
CA MET A 202 5.23 12.61 11.63
C MET A 202 4.02 12.96 12.48
N PHE A 203 2.96 13.49 11.89
CA PHE A 203 1.74 13.86 12.61
C PHE A 203 1.08 12.64 13.27
N HIS A 204 0.82 11.58 12.50
CA HIS A 204 0.08 10.42 12.98
C HIS A 204 0.92 9.46 13.84
N PHE A 205 2.20 9.32 13.56
CA PHE A 205 3.04 8.29 14.14
C PHE A 205 4.30 8.81 14.83
N ASN A 206 4.47 10.12 14.90
CA ASN A 206 5.72 10.75 15.37
C ASN A 206 6.95 10.15 14.65
N GLY A 207 6.78 9.84 13.35
CA GLY A 207 7.79 9.25 12.50
C GLY A 207 8.26 7.85 12.92
N ASN A 208 7.47 7.12 13.73
CA ASN A 208 7.84 5.80 14.21
C ASN A 208 6.65 4.83 14.11
N TYR A 209 6.70 3.88 13.16
CA TYR A 209 5.61 2.97 12.86
C TYR A 209 6.09 1.58 12.39
N ASP A 210 5.16 0.66 12.22
CA ASP A 210 5.49 -0.74 12.05
C ASP A 210 5.71 -1.10 10.57
N ILE A 211 4.84 -0.67 9.66
CA ILE A 211 4.92 -1.04 8.24
C ILE A 211 4.74 0.20 7.35
N HIS A 212 5.64 0.38 6.39
CA HIS A 212 5.49 1.31 5.28
C HIS A 212 5.21 0.52 4.01
N ILE A 213 4.10 0.82 3.33
CA ILE A 213 3.66 0.09 2.13
C ILE A 213 3.59 1.03 0.93
N GLY A 214 4.11 0.59 -0.21
CA GLY A 214 3.95 1.28 -1.49
C GLY A 214 4.40 0.45 -2.68
N GLY A 215 4.30 1.01 -3.88
CA GLY A 215 4.79 0.37 -5.09
C GLY A 215 6.31 0.24 -5.12
N LEU A 216 6.83 -0.77 -5.80
CA LEU A 216 8.27 -0.99 -5.93
C LEU A 216 8.98 0.18 -6.62
N ASP A 217 8.32 0.88 -7.51
CA ASP A 217 8.82 2.06 -8.21
C ASP A 217 9.01 3.27 -7.30
N LEU A 218 8.35 3.30 -6.14
CA LEU A 218 8.53 4.33 -5.11
C LEU A 218 9.76 4.07 -4.23
N CYS A 219 10.39 2.89 -4.31
CA CYS A 219 11.56 2.56 -3.48
C CYS A 219 12.67 3.60 -3.62
N PHE A 220 12.92 4.07 -4.85
CA PHE A 220 13.83 5.17 -5.14
C PHE A 220 13.22 6.15 -6.15
N PRO A 221 13.34 7.47 -5.95
CA PRO A 221 13.99 8.13 -4.79
C PRO A 221 13.06 8.28 -3.57
N HIS A 222 11.74 8.11 -3.71
CA HIS A 222 10.73 8.56 -2.76
C HIS A 222 10.89 7.95 -1.36
N HIS A 223 10.81 6.63 -1.23
CA HIS A 223 10.92 5.97 0.08
C HIS A 223 12.33 6.06 0.68
N GLU A 224 13.37 6.12 -0.15
CA GLU A 224 14.73 6.39 0.33
C GLU A 224 14.84 7.77 0.98
N VAL A 225 14.22 8.80 0.38
CA VAL A 225 14.14 10.16 0.94
C VAL A 225 13.32 10.17 2.22
N LEU A 226 12.13 9.53 2.23
CA LEU A 226 11.29 9.41 3.42
C LEU A 226 12.07 8.79 4.58
N ARG A 227 12.71 7.64 4.35
CA ARG A 227 13.54 6.99 5.36
C ARG A 227 14.62 7.91 5.91
N THR A 228 15.31 8.59 5.02
CA THR A 228 16.42 9.49 5.36
C THR A 228 15.96 10.64 6.27
N ILE A 229 14.85 11.28 5.93
CA ILE A 229 14.31 12.40 6.71
C ILE A 229 13.68 11.90 8.03
N LEU A 230 12.96 10.80 8.01
CA LEU A 230 12.38 10.20 9.23
C LEU A 230 13.48 9.85 10.24
N MET A 231 14.61 9.29 9.81
CA MET A 231 15.76 9.03 10.67
C MET A 231 16.31 10.33 11.29
N ALA A 232 16.45 11.39 10.48
CA ALA A 232 16.96 12.68 10.93
C ALA A 232 16.03 13.34 11.96
N LEU A 233 14.73 13.27 11.76
CA LEU A 233 13.73 13.94 12.60
C LEU A 233 13.38 13.16 13.87
N SER A 234 13.24 11.83 13.77
CA SER A 234 12.83 10.98 14.90
C SER A 234 13.98 10.60 15.82
N HIS A 235 15.24 10.91 15.46
CA HIS A 235 16.46 10.46 16.16
C HIS A 235 16.57 8.94 16.35
N LYS A 236 15.95 8.18 15.45
CA LYS A 236 15.98 6.71 15.46
C LYS A 236 16.70 6.17 14.23
N ASN A 237 17.52 5.15 14.41
CA ASN A 237 18.22 4.51 13.30
C ASN A 237 17.26 3.77 12.35
N ASN A 238 16.18 3.18 12.91
CA ASN A 238 15.15 2.49 12.16
C ASN A 238 13.76 2.98 12.62
N PRO A 239 13.28 4.12 12.11
CA PRO A 239 11.98 4.67 12.50
C PRO A 239 10.81 3.87 11.95
N VAL A 240 11.01 3.12 10.89
CA VAL A 240 10.05 2.19 10.27
C VAL A 240 10.60 0.79 10.42
N LYS A 241 9.80 -0.14 10.98
CA LYS A 241 10.26 -1.53 11.20
C LYS A 241 10.35 -2.31 9.89
N CYS A 242 9.37 -2.13 8.99
CA CYS A 242 9.26 -2.86 7.73
C CYS A 242 8.99 -1.92 6.56
N TRP A 243 9.82 -1.98 5.54
CA TRP A 243 9.60 -1.33 4.24
C TRP A 243 9.10 -2.38 3.25
N MET A 244 7.79 -2.45 3.08
CA MET A 244 7.12 -3.40 2.20
C MET A 244 6.86 -2.77 0.83
N HIS A 245 7.38 -3.41 -0.23
CA HIS A 245 7.19 -2.96 -1.61
C HIS A 245 6.42 -3.99 -2.42
N ILE A 246 5.40 -3.53 -3.13
CA ILE A 246 4.55 -4.34 -3.98
C ILE A 246 5.01 -4.18 -5.42
N GLY A 247 5.20 -5.29 -6.12
CA GLY A 247 5.65 -5.30 -7.51
C GLY A 247 4.69 -4.55 -8.43
N ILE A 248 5.24 -3.83 -9.40
CA ILE A 248 4.46 -3.06 -10.38
C ILE A 248 3.70 -3.96 -11.34
N LEU A 249 2.70 -3.37 -12.00
CA LEU A 249 1.94 -4.00 -13.09
C LEU A 249 2.38 -3.42 -14.42
N ASP A 250 2.83 -4.30 -15.31
CA ASP A 250 3.04 -4.00 -16.72
C ASP A 250 1.82 -4.46 -17.53
N ILE A 251 1.54 -3.78 -18.64
CA ILE A 251 0.50 -4.15 -19.60
C ILE A 251 1.19 -4.38 -20.92
N GLU A 252 1.00 -5.54 -21.52
CA GLU A 252 1.63 -5.93 -22.78
C GLU A 252 3.15 -5.71 -22.77
N SER A 253 3.79 -6.04 -21.63
CA SER A 253 5.24 -5.87 -21.41
C SER A 253 5.72 -4.42 -21.38
N THR A 254 4.80 -3.45 -21.27
CA THR A 254 5.09 -2.04 -21.10
C THR A 254 4.61 -1.58 -19.72
N LYS A 255 5.44 -0.84 -18.98
CA LYS A 255 5.01 -0.28 -17.68
C LYS A 255 3.68 0.46 -17.86
N MET A 256 2.68 0.07 -17.06
CA MET A 256 1.40 0.77 -17.06
C MET A 256 1.63 2.21 -16.62
N SER A 257 1.29 3.15 -17.47
CA SER A 257 1.33 4.56 -17.13
C SER A 257 0.24 5.32 -17.88
N LYS A 258 -0.18 6.42 -17.31
CA LYS A 258 -1.18 7.33 -17.90
C LYS A 258 -0.62 8.03 -19.14
N SER A 259 0.66 8.37 -19.13
CA SER A 259 1.34 9.02 -20.26
C SER A 259 1.41 8.14 -21.50
N THR A 260 1.33 6.82 -21.35
CA THR A 260 1.27 5.86 -22.47
C THR A 260 -0.17 5.52 -22.87
N GLY A 261 -1.18 6.01 -22.15
CA GLY A 261 -2.59 5.77 -22.45
C GLY A 261 -3.06 4.33 -22.23
N ASN A 262 -2.25 3.49 -21.54
CA ASN A 262 -2.53 2.08 -21.29
C ASN A 262 -3.04 1.79 -19.86
N ALA A 263 -3.48 2.83 -19.13
CA ALA A 263 -4.00 2.65 -17.78
C ALA A 263 -5.34 1.89 -17.78
N ILE A 264 -5.45 0.86 -16.93
CA ILE A 264 -6.68 0.09 -16.73
C ILE A 264 -7.27 0.51 -15.39
N TYR A 265 -8.46 1.12 -15.42
CA TYR A 265 -9.12 1.65 -14.24
C TYR A 265 -9.96 0.60 -13.54
N VAL A 266 -9.93 0.62 -12.20
CA VAL A 266 -10.69 -0.29 -11.34
C VAL A 266 -12.18 -0.23 -11.62
N ARG A 267 -12.74 0.96 -11.74
CA ARG A 267 -14.17 1.19 -12.03
C ARG A 267 -14.64 0.56 -13.34
N ASP A 268 -13.75 0.46 -14.33
CA ASP A 268 -14.09 -0.16 -15.62
C ASP A 268 -14.02 -1.68 -15.55
N LEU A 269 -13.07 -2.20 -14.76
CA LEU A 269 -13.03 -3.64 -14.47
C LEU A 269 -14.24 -4.08 -13.66
N LEU A 270 -14.67 -3.30 -12.65
CA LEU A 270 -15.82 -3.59 -11.80
C LEU A 270 -17.19 -3.45 -12.52
N LYS A 271 -17.22 -2.99 -13.77
CA LYS A 271 -18.41 -3.11 -14.65
C LYS A 271 -18.53 -4.49 -15.27
N LYS A 272 -17.44 -5.26 -15.33
CA LYS A 272 -17.34 -6.54 -16.06
C LYS A 272 -17.04 -7.71 -15.14
N PHE A 273 -16.36 -7.50 -14.04
CA PHE A 273 -15.87 -8.50 -13.11
C PHE A 273 -16.29 -8.16 -11.70
N ASP A 274 -16.50 -9.17 -10.90
CA ASP A 274 -16.77 -9.08 -9.48
C ASP A 274 -15.53 -8.65 -8.69
N ALA A 275 -15.71 -8.01 -7.54
CA ALA A 275 -14.62 -7.65 -6.60
C ALA A 275 -13.80 -8.89 -6.20
N ASN A 276 -14.50 -10.00 -5.88
CA ASN A 276 -13.85 -11.27 -5.53
C ASN A 276 -12.94 -11.79 -6.66
N THR A 277 -13.31 -11.59 -7.93
CA THR A 277 -12.49 -11.99 -9.08
C THR A 277 -11.15 -11.27 -9.08
N LEU A 278 -11.14 -9.95 -8.83
CA LEU A 278 -9.91 -9.18 -8.75
C LEU A 278 -9.07 -9.61 -7.53
N LYS A 279 -9.70 -9.81 -6.37
CA LYS A 279 -9.01 -10.28 -5.15
C LYS A 279 -8.37 -11.66 -5.38
N LEU A 280 -9.10 -12.63 -5.91
CA LEU A 280 -8.61 -13.98 -6.23
C LEU A 280 -7.41 -13.93 -7.19
N TYR A 281 -7.51 -13.11 -8.25
CA TYR A 281 -6.40 -12.89 -9.17
C TYR A 281 -5.16 -12.37 -8.45
N PHE A 282 -5.27 -11.32 -7.62
CA PHE A 282 -4.12 -10.77 -6.91
C PHE A 282 -3.54 -11.77 -5.90
N TYR A 283 -4.38 -12.55 -5.20
CA TYR A 283 -3.91 -13.57 -4.25
C TYR A 283 -3.24 -14.76 -4.92
N SER A 284 -3.48 -15.00 -6.21
CA SER A 284 -2.79 -16.05 -6.97
C SER A 284 -1.32 -15.71 -7.26
N LEU A 285 -0.87 -14.50 -6.94
CA LEU A 285 0.42 -13.96 -7.34
C LEU A 285 1.25 -13.56 -6.11
N ASP A 286 2.55 -13.85 -6.14
CA ASP A 286 3.47 -13.27 -5.16
C ASP A 286 3.47 -11.74 -5.28
N TYR A 287 3.17 -11.06 -4.17
CA TYR A 287 3.01 -9.61 -4.14
C TYR A 287 4.29 -8.84 -4.53
N LYS A 288 5.47 -9.44 -4.40
CA LYS A 288 6.77 -8.82 -4.73
C LYS A 288 7.07 -8.82 -6.22
N ARG A 289 6.40 -9.70 -6.99
CA ARG A 289 6.69 -9.86 -8.43
C ARG A 289 6.12 -8.73 -9.25
N ILE A 290 6.88 -8.33 -10.26
CA ILE A 290 6.37 -7.55 -11.39
C ILE A 290 5.46 -8.46 -12.21
N ILE A 291 4.27 -7.98 -12.57
CA ILE A 291 3.25 -8.76 -13.26
C ILE A 291 2.97 -8.13 -14.61
N ASN A 292 2.99 -8.95 -15.66
CA ASN A 292 2.44 -8.57 -16.95
C ASN A 292 0.95 -8.91 -16.97
N PHE A 293 0.10 -7.91 -16.70
CA PHE A 293 -1.34 -8.08 -16.58
C PHE A 293 -2.00 -8.33 -17.94
N LYS A 294 -2.95 -9.29 -17.95
CA LYS A 294 -3.80 -9.59 -19.11
C LYS A 294 -5.23 -9.76 -18.65
N ILE A 295 -6.17 -9.14 -19.34
CA ILE A 295 -7.62 -9.28 -19.04
C ILE A 295 -8.07 -10.75 -19.14
N SER A 296 -7.47 -11.55 -20.03
CA SER A 296 -7.77 -12.98 -20.16
C SER A 296 -7.53 -13.78 -18.87
N GLU A 297 -6.63 -13.33 -18.00
CA GLU A 297 -6.44 -13.96 -16.69
C GLU A 297 -7.64 -13.70 -15.78
N LEU A 298 -8.23 -12.50 -15.78
CA LEU A 298 -9.43 -12.21 -14.99
C LEU A 298 -10.61 -13.08 -15.41
N ILE A 299 -10.76 -13.42 -16.69
CA ILE A 299 -11.83 -14.32 -17.17
C ILE A 299 -11.71 -15.70 -16.52
N LYS A 300 -10.47 -16.21 -16.34
CA LYS A 300 -10.26 -17.49 -15.64
C LYS A 300 -10.69 -17.39 -14.17
N PHE A 301 -10.33 -16.29 -13.50
CA PHE A 301 -10.70 -16.08 -12.09
C PHE A 301 -12.19 -15.78 -11.89
N GLU A 302 -12.87 -15.23 -12.89
CA GLU A 302 -14.34 -15.12 -12.89
C GLU A 302 -15.01 -16.49 -12.89
N GLY A 303 -14.49 -17.45 -13.68
CA GLY A 303 -14.96 -18.84 -13.64
C GLY A 303 -14.76 -19.49 -12.25
N ILE A 304 -13.61 -19.26 -11.63
CA ILE A 304 -13.32 -19.73 -10.26
C ILE A 304 -14.27 -19.09 -9.25
N ASN A 305 -14.47 -17.76 -9.33
CA ASN A 305 -15.39 -17.02 -8.48
C ASN A 305 -16.83 -17.54 -8.58
N THR A 306 -17.30 -17.77 -9.79
CA THR A 306 -18.63 -18.35 -10.05
C THR A 306 -18.78 -19.77 -9.46
N MET A 307 -17.75 -20.61 -9.60
CA MET A 307 -17.71 -21.94 -8.99
C MET A 307 -17.83 -21.85 -7.45
N ILE A 308 -17.04 -20.99 -6.81
CA ILE A 308 -17.08 -20.81 -5.35
C ILE A 308 -18.47 -20.34 -4.91
N ARG A 309 -19.04 -19.33 -5.59
CA ARG A 309 -20.39 -18.82 -5.31
C ARG A 309 -21.45 -19.92 -5.34
N ASN A 310 -21.42 -20.78 -6.35
CA ASN A 310 -22.37 -21.88 -6.48
C ASN A 310 -22.22 -22.89 -5.33
N ILE A 311 -21.00 -23.23 -4.94
CA ILE A 311 -20.73 -24.16 -3.83
C ILE A 311 -21.25 -23.58 -2.51
N VAL A 312 -20.93 -22.30 -2.21
CA VAL A 312 -21.35 -21.65 -0.97
C VAL A 312 -22.87 -21.54 -0.89
N SER A 313 -23.54 -21.13 -1.98
CA SER A 313 -25.01 -21.01 -2.00
C SER A 313 -25.71 -22.37 -1.80
N THR A 314 -25.19 -23.46 -2.38
CA THR A 314 -25.72 -24.81 -2.17
C THR A 314 -25.58 -25.23 -0.69
N SER A 315 -24.40 -25.01 -0.10
CA SER A 315 -24.15 -25.31 1.32
C SER A 315 -25.07 -24.53 2.26
N ASP A 316 -25.45 -23.28 1.95
CA ASP A 316 -26.37 -22.50 2.76
C ASP A 316 -27.82 -23.01 2.68
N HIS A 317 -28.25 -23.52 1.54
CA HIS A 317 -29.55 -24.13 1.39
C HIS A 317 -29.66 -25.46 2.14
N GLU A 318 -28.62 -26.29 2.13
CA GLU A 318 -28.58 -27.54 2.89
C GLU A 318 -28.63 -27.30 4.40
N ASN A 319 -27.85 -26.37 4.92
CA ASN A 319 -27.83 -26.05 6.34
C ASN A 319 -29.19 -25.51 6.84
N LYS A 320 -29.90 -24.69 6.06
CA LYS A 320 -31.25 -24.24 6.42
C LYS A 320 -32.28 -25.37 6.54
N ASN A 321 -32.09 -26.48 5.81
CA ASN A 321 -32.97 -27.65 5.86
C ASN A 321 -32.60 -28.65 6.98
N TYR A 322 -31.37 -28.53 7.54
CA TYR A 322 -30.87 -29.45 8.58
C TYR A 322 -31.08 -28.97 10.01
N ASP A 323 -31.49 -27.71 10.24
CA ASP A 323 -31.63 -27.11 11.59
C ASP A 323 -32.77 -27.69 12.43
N THR A 324 -33.41 -28.79 11.95
CA THR A 324 -34.50 -29.48 12.68
C THR A 324 -34.19 -30.92 13.11
N ARG A 325 -33.01 -31.49 12.85
CA ARG A 325 -32.68 -32.85 13.29
C ARG A 325 -31.18 -33.07 13.55
N ASN A 326 -30.89 -33.37 14.80
CA ASN A 326 -29.66 -33.99 15.34
C ASN A 326 -28.44 -33.10 15.55
N HIS A 327 -28.15 -32.78 16.81
CA HIS A 327 -26.84 -32.59 17.35
C HIS A 327 -26.02 -33.89 17.27
N ASN A 328 -25.33 -34.13 16.16
CA ASN A 328 -24.27 -35.12 16.13
C ASN A 328 -22.98 -34.48 16.61
N VAL A 329 -22.41 -35.05 17.68
CA VAL A 329 -21.07 -34.76 18.17
C VAL A 329 -20.11 -35.01 17.00
N ALA A 330 -19.47 -33.95 16.50
CA ALA A 330 -18.44 -34.06 15.47
C ALA A 330 -17.34 -35.00 15.97
N ASP A 331 -16.95 -35.98 15.14
CA ASP A 331 -15.91 -36.94 15.48
C ASP A 331 -14.61 -36.19 15.82
N SER A 332 -13.91 -36.58 16.88
CA SER A 332 -12.67 -35.93 17.33
C SER A 332 -11.61 -35.85 16.23
N LYS A 333 -11.57 -36.82 15.32
CA LYS A 333 -10.70 -36.85 14.15
C LYS A 333 -11.03 -35.76 13.13
N GLU A 334 -12.32 -35.46 12.93
CA GLU A 334 -12.78 -34.39 12.04
C GLU A 334 -12.42 -33.01 12.59
N LEU A 335 -12.54 -32.83 13.92
CA LEU A 335 -12.14 -31.61 14.61
C LEU A 335 -10.61 -31.37 14.53
N GLU A 336 -9.81 -32.43 14.65
CA GLU A 336 -8.34 -32.37 14.49
C GLU A 336 -7.94 -32.07 13.03
N ALA A 337 -8.55 -32.72 12.04
CA ALA A 337 -8.29 -32.46 10.62
C ALA A 337 -8.62 -31.03 10.22
N ASN A 338 -9.70 -30.51 10.72
CA ASN A 338 -10.17 -29.15 10.50
C ASN A 338 -9.20 -28.13 11.10
N THR A 339 -8.71 -28.35 12.31
CA THR A 339 -7.68 -27.56 12.95
C THR A 339 -6.37 -27.56 12.14
N TYR A 340 -5.99 -28.70 11.54
CA TYR A 340 -4.80 -28.85 10.73
C TYR A 340 -4.86 -28.01 9.42
N THR A 341 -6.00 -28.03 8.73
CA THR A 341 -6.18 -27.26 7.49
C THR A 341 -6.03 -25.75 7.72
N LEU A 342 -6.70 -25.22 8.76
CA LEU A 342 -6.57 -23.81 9.13
C LEU A 342 -5.16 -23.45 9.58
N LYS A 343 -4.49 -24.35 10.31
CA LYS A 343 -3.09 -24.13 10.73
C LYS A 343 -2.15 -24.03 9.53
N ARG A 344 -2.35 -24.88 8.50
CA ARG A 344 -1.56 -24.79 7.25
C ARG A 344 -1.83 -23.48 6.53
N PHE A 345 -3.10 -23.08 6.39
CA PHE A 345 -3.47 -21.79 5.78
C PHE A 345 -2.79 -20.62 6.50
N ASN A 346 -2.90 -20.60 7.84
CA ASN A 346 -2.24 -19.56 8.63
C ASN A 346 -0.73 -19.55 8.45
N ASN A 347 -0.08 -20.72 8.36
CA ASN A 347 1.35 -20.79 8.13
C ASN A 347 1.77 -20.18 6.80
N TYR A 348 0.99 -20.37 5.72
CA TYR A 348 1.25 -19.71 4.43
C TYR A 348 1.11 -18.19 4.55
N ILE A 349 0.00 -17.72 5.08
CA ILE A 349 -0.24 -16.27 5.22
C ILE A 349 0.76 -15.62 6.17
N ASP A 350 1.20 -16.33 7.24
CA ASP A 350 2.17 -15.83 8.18
C ASP A 350 3.59 -15.77 7.64
N ASN A 351 3.89 -16.52 6.62
CA ASN A 351 5.18 -16.58 5.98
C ASN A 351 5.22 -15.64 4.77
N ASP A 352 5.38 -14.36 5.03
CA ASP A 352 5.54 -13.31 4.01
C ASP A 352 4.34 -13.24 3.05
N LEU A 353 3.14 -13.43 3.56
CA LEU A 353 1.90 -13.38 2.78
C LEU A 353 1.97 -14.31 1.54
N ASP A 354 2.33 -15.59 1.75
CA ASP A 354 2.32 -16.59 0.69
C ASP A 354 0.87 -16.88 0.24
N THR A 355 0.27 -15.87 -0.37
CA THR A 355 -1.12 -15.91 -0.84
C THR A 355 -1.34 -16.94 -1.93
N PRO A 356 -0.40 -17.24 -2.86
CA PRO A 356 -0.59 -18.28 -3.85
C PRO A 356 -0.84 -19.67 -3.22
N ASN A 357 -0.03 -20.07 -2.25
CA ASN A 357 -0.21 -21.36 -1.57
C ASN A 357 -1.42 -21.35 -0.64
N ALA A 358 -1.71 -20.24 0.01
CA ALA A 358 -2.92 -20.08 0.81
C ALA A 358 -4.18 -20.17 -0.03
N LEU A 359 -4.20 -19.53 -1.22
CA LEU A 359 -5.32 -19.60 -2.17
C LEU A 359 -5.50 -21.02 -2.73
N ALA A 360 -4.41 -21.69 -3.10
CA ALA A 360 -4.50 -23.09 -3.56
C ALA A 360 -5.11 -24.01 -2.49
N LEU A 361 -4.72 -23.84 -1.22
CA LEU A 361 -5.30 -24.59 -0.11
C LEU A 361 -6.78 -24.22 0.10
N PHE A 362 -7.15 -22.94 0.01
CA PHE A 362 -8.53 -22.50 0.09
C PHE A 362 -9.40 -23.13 -1.00
N LEU A 363 -8.94 -23.13 -2.25
CA LEU A 363 -9.68 -23.75 -3.38
C LEU A 363 -9.87 -25.26 -3.20
N GLN A 364 -8.89 -25.96 -2.62
CA GLN A 364 -9.04 -27.37 -2.24
C GLN A 364 -10.03 -27.56 -1.09
N THR A 365 -10.09 -26.61 -0.16
CA THR A 365 -10.94 -26.69 1.03
C THR A 365 -12.40 -26.40 0.71
N VAL A 366 -12.68 -25.40 -0.14
CA VAL A 366 -14.05 -24.96 -0.44
C VAL A 366 -14.87 -25.98 -1.21
N VAL A 367 -14.22 -26.90 -1.94
CA VAL A 367 -14.90 -27.97 -2.68
C VAL A 367 -15.23 -29.19 -1.82
N ASP A 368 -14.73 -29.27 -0.60
CA ASP A 368 -15.00 -30.33 0.36
C ASP A 368 -16.16 -29.91 1.28
N PRO A 369 -17.36 -30.51 1.18
CA PRO A 369 -18.51 -30.12 2.00
C PRO A 369 -18.25 -30.20 3.50
N ASN A 370 -17.40 -31.14 3.94
CA ASN A 370 -17.06 -31.32 5.36
C ASN A 370 -16.14 -30.23 5.91
N LYS A 371 -15.54 -29.41 5.03
CA LYS A 371 -14.62 -28.33 5.40
C LYS A 371 -15.15 -26.93 5.11
N MET A 372 -16.44 -26.80 4.89
CA MET A 372 -17.04 -25.50 4.57
C MET A 372 -16.84 -24.47 5.68
N ASN A 373 -16.83 -24.87 6.94
CA ASN A 373 -16.56 -23.97 8.08
C ASN A 373 -15.12 -23.38 8.05
N GLU A 374 -14.14 -24.19 7.64
CA GLU A 374 -12.75 -23.72 7.44
C GLU A 374 -12.66 -22.79 6.24
N ALA A 375 -13.31 -23.17 5.13
CA ALA A 375 -13.37 -22.35 3.93
C ALA A 375 -13.95 -20.96 4.24
N ARG A 376 -15.04 -20.85 5.03
CA ARG A 376 -15.62 -19.58 5.46
C ARG A 376 -14.65 -18.73 6.33
N LYS A 377 -13.86 -19.36 7.20
CA LYS A 377 -12.82 -18.65 7.97
C LYS A 377 -11.71 -18.11 7.07
N MET A 378 -11.31 -18.87 6.05
CA MET A 378 -10.34 -18.41 5.05
C MET A 378 -10.91 -17.27 4.19
N MET A 379 -12.19 -17.36 3.78
CA MET A 379 -12.90 -16.29 3.05
C MET A 379 -12.87 -14.98 3.82
N LYS A 380 -13.13 -15.00 5.13
CA LYS A 380 -13.08 -13.79 5.98
C LYS A 380 -11.69 -13.13 5.97
N ILE A 381 -10.62 -13.92 5.99
CA ILE A 381 -9.25 -13.41 5.93
C ILE A 381 -8.96 -12.83 4.54
N PHE A 382 -9.38 -13.49 3.48
CA PHE A 382 -9.23 -13.01 2.11
C PHE A 382 -10.19 -11.84 1.75
N GLY A 383 -11.16 -11.52 2.62
CA GLY A 383 -12.19 -10.53 2.32
C GLY A 383 -13.05 -10.93 1.12
N LEU A 384 -13.36 -12.23 0.99
CA LEU A 384 -14.24 -12.76 -0.05
C LEU A 384 -15.66 -12.90 0.50
N GLU A 385 -16.62 -12.28 -0.16
CA GLU A 385 -18.04 -12.28 0.21
C GLU A 385 -18.86 -13.07 -0.83
N TYR A 386 -19.65 -14.05 -0.35
CA TYR A 386 -20.50 -14.91 -1.18
C TYR A 386 -21.89 -15.08 -0.58
#